data_cb9fb35f8707f14896ac4bac0ba0b270
#
_entry.id   cb9fb35f8707f14896ac4bac0ba0b270
#
_cell.length_a   1.000
_cell.length_b   1.000
_cell.length_c   1.000
_cell.angle_alpha   90.00
_cell.angle_beta   90.00
_cell.angle_gamma   90.00
#
_symmetry.space_group_name_H-M   'P 1'
#
loop_
_entity.id
_entity.type
_entity.pdbx_description
1 polymer ?
#
loop_
_entity_poly.entity_id
_entity_poly.type
_entity_poly.pdbx_seq_one_letter_code
_entity_poly.pdbx_strand_id
1 'polypeptide(L)'
;RGRSAEAALDAFLVGAEASIRVGLVLGRPHYDRGFHQTATAGAFGATVAAARVLGLSREATAQALSLVATRASGLKSQFGTMGKPFNAGIAAANGVEAAELAERGFVSCVDGLGGVQGFVDAHVDFADEARAWDAPGFLFEDVKHKLHACCHGLHAAIEAIKAARPADPTQVEAILIRTNPRWLRVCDIKRPRTGLEAKFSYALTAGMALYGVDTSADRIYTPALCEDPRLVALLPRVTVAGDEAVADTAAQVELQLADGGVARGAHDLAARAAPEALAARLRAKADALLGAEAGARLWAATRDLRSAVDLGALLAPGGV
;
A
#
# COMPACT_ATOMS: atom_id res chain seq x y z
N ARG A 1 -6.28 -14.38 -22.15
CA ARG A 1 -6.07 -14.17 -23.61
C ARG A 1 -4.71 -14.71 -24.12
N GLY A 2 -4.06 -15.65 -23.40
CA GLY A 2 -2.85 -16.35 -23.89
C GLY A 2 -1.62 -15.47 -24.10
N ARG A 3 -1.49 -14.36 -23.36
CA ARG A 3 -0.29 -13.52 -23.39
C ARG A 3 0.81 -14.11 -22.52
N SER A 4 2.06 -13.90 -22.90
CA SER A 4 3.22 -14.35 -22.13
C SER A 4 3.32 -13.63 -20.79
N ALA A 5 3.98 -14.26 -19.81
CA ALA A 5 4.28 -13.66 -18.51
C ALA A 5 5.12 -12.36 -18.67
N GLU A 6 6.04 -12.33 -19.64
CA GLU A 6 6.82 -11.13 -19.95
C GLU A 6 5.92 -9.97 -20.38
N ALA A 7 4.96 -10.21 -21.29
CA ALA A 7 3.99 -9.18 -21.71
C ALA A 7 3.14 -8.68 -20.56
N ALA A 8 2.77 -9.55 -19.62
CA ALA A 8 2.02 -9.17 -18.42
C ALA A 8 2.86 -8.36 -17.44
N LEU A 9 4.15 -8.69 -17.26
CA LEU A 9 5.09 -7.91 -16.45
C LEU A 9 5.31 -6.52 -17.01
N ASP A 10 5.54 -6.41 -18.31
CA ASP A 10 5.66 -5.12 -19.01
C ASP A 10 4.41 -4.27 -18.82
N ALA A 11 3.22 -4.87 -18.99
CA ALA A 11 1.96 -4.19 -18.80
C ALA A 11 1.77 -3.75 -17.33
N PHE A 12 2.15 -4.58 -16.36
CA PHE A 12 2.11 -4.23 -14.94
C PHE A 12 3.01 -3.03 -14.64
N LEU A 13 4.26 -3.04 -15.11
CA LEU A 13 5.22 -1.96 -14.84
C LEU A 13 4.74 -0.63 -15.43
N VAL A 14 4.27 -0.63 -16.67
CA VAL A 14 3.76 0.59 -17.32
C VAL A 14 2.48 1.08 -16.65
N GLY A 15 1.59 0.18 -16.26
CA GLY A 15 0.37 0.53 -15.54
C GLY A 15 0.64 1.06 -14.13
N ALA A 16 1.58 0.47 -13.39
CA ALA A 16 1.99 0.95 -12.08
C ALA A 16 2.60 2.35 -12.18
N GLU A 17 3.47 2.58 -13.15
CA GLU A 17 4.05 3.89 -13.42
C GLU A 17 2.99 4.93 -13.77
N ALA A 18 2.03 4.59 -14.63
CA ALA A 18 0.91 5.48 -14.96
C ALA A 18 0.08 5.85 -13.72
N SER A 19 -0.21 4.89 -12.83
CA SER A 19 -0.89 5.16 -11.56
C SER A 19 -0.12 6.16 -10.69
N ILE A 20 1.21 6.01 -10.61
CA ILE A 20 2.06 6.89 -9.82
C ILE A 20 2.03 8.30 -10.40
N ARG A 21 2.19 8.44 -11.72
CA ARG A 21 2.20 9.75 -12.39
C ARG A 21 0.87 10.47 -12.25
N VAL A 22 -0.25 9.81 -12.49
CA VAL A 22 -1.58 10.39 -12.25
C VAL A 22 -1.76 10.75 -10.77
N GLY A 23 -1.28 9.91 -9.85
CA GLY A 23 -1.31 10.19 -8.42
C GLY A 23 -0.51 11.44 -8.02
N LEU A 24 0.62 11.71 -8.70
CA LEU A 24 1.40 12.93 -8.51
C LEU A 24 0.70 14.18 -9.05
N VAL A 25 0.06 14.08 -10.23
CA VAL A 25 -0.78 15.18 -10.78
C VAL A 25 -1.87 15.57 -9.81
N LEU A 26 -2.59 14.59 -9.28
CA LEU A 26 -3.67 14.81 -8.31
C LEU A 26 -3.16 15.32 -6.97
N GLY A 27 -1.97 14.92 -6.56
CA GLY A 27 -1.24 15.39 -5.41
C GLY A 27 -1.94 15.19 -4.06
N ARG A 28 -1.45 15.93 -3.08
CA ARG A 28 -1.94 15.89 -1.71
C ARG A 28 -3.36 16.45 -1.55
N PRO A 29 -3.77 17.54 -2.24
CA PRO A 29 -5.10 18.10 -2.10
C PRO A 29 -6.22 17.11 -2.41
N HIS A 30 -6.07 16.29 -3.44
CA HIS A 30 -7.01 15.22 -3.79
C HIS A 30 -7.19 14.20 -2.64
N TYR A 31 -6.07 13.75 -2.06
CA TYR A 31 -6.12 12.85 -0.91
C TYR A 31 -6.76 13.49 0.32
N ASP A 32 -6.46 14.75 0.59
CA ASP A 32 -6.99 15.48 1.76
C ASP A 32 -8.49 15.78 1.62
N ARG A 33 -9.02 15.95 0.40
CA ARG A 33 -10.47 16.02 0.11
C ARG A 33 -11.25 14.76 0.42
N GLY A 34 -10.57 13.62 0.61
CA GLY A 34 -11.22 12.37 0.98
C GLY A 34 -11.17 11.28 -0.09
N PHE A 35 -10.54 11.51 -1.22
CA PHE A 35 -10.38 10.50 -2.24
C PHE A 35 -9.29 9.47 -1.88
N HIS A 36 -9.52 8.22 -2.27
CA HIS A 36 -8.57 7.14 -2.14
C HIS A 36 -7.80 6.97 -3.46
N GLN A 37 -6.56 7.45 -3.51
CA GLN A 37 -5.76 7.44 -4.75
C GLN A 37 -5.59 6.05 -5.37
N THR A 38 -5.59 4.97 -4.57
CA THR A 38 -5.61 3.60 -5.10
C THR A 38 -6.82 3.35 -6.02
N ALA A 39 -7.96 3.96 -5.71
CA ALA A 39 -9.17 3.81 -6.52
C ALA A 39 -9.16 4.77 -7.72
N THR A 40 -8.76 6.01 -7.51
CA THR A 40 -8.79 7.06 -8.54
C THR A 40 -7.62 6.93 -9.52
N ALA A 41 -6.39 7.19 -9.09
CA ALA A 41 -5.19 7.05 -9.92
C ALA A 41 -4.98 5.60 -10.38
N GLY A 42 -5.33 4.61 -9.54
CA GLY A 42 -5.22 3.19 -9.87
C GLY A 42 -6.08 2.75 -11.06
N ALA A 43 -7.23 3.39 -11.28
CA ALA A 43 -8.08 3.09 -12.43
C ALA A 43 -7.38 3.45 -13.76
N PHE A 44 -6.68 4.57 -13.81
CA PHE A 44 -5.88 4.95 -14.98
C PHE A 44 -4.73 3.98 -15.23
N GLY A 45 -4.02 3.57 -14.17
CA GLY A 45 -2.96 2.57 -14.32
C GLY A 45 -3.48 1.21 -14.77
N ALA A 46 -4.63 0.77 -14.25
CA ALA A 46 -5.27 -0.46 -14.69
C ALA A 46 -5.68 -0.38 -16.18
N THR A 47 -6.14 0.80 -16.63
CA THR A 47 -6.45 1.05 -18.06
C THR A 47 -5.21 0.90 -18.92
N VAL A 48 -4.09 1.52 -18.52
CA VAL A 48 -2.82 1.43 -19.29
C VAL A 48 -2.33 -0.02 -19.34
N ALA A 49 -2.36 -0.74 -18.22
CA ALA A 49 -1.97 -2.14 -18.19
C ALA A 49 -2.87 -3.00 -19.09
N ALA A 50 -4.18 -2.84 -19.03
CA ALA A 50 -5.14 -3.57 -19.86
C ALA A 50 -4.95 -3.24 -21.34
N ALA A 51 -4.81 -1.97 -21.70
CA ALA A 51 -4.54 -1.52 -23.06
C ALA A 51 -3.25 -2.14 -23.63
N ARG A 52 -2.19 -2.18 -22.82
CA ARG A 52 -0.92 -2.83 -23.20
C ARG A 52 -1.07 -4.33 -23.44
N VAL A 53 -1.79 -5.05 -22.57
CA VAL A 53 -2.07 -6.48 -22.74
C VAL A 53 -2.92 -6.74 -23.98
N LEU A 54 -3.91 -5.88 -24.27
CA LEU A 54 -4.78 -5.98 -25.44
C LEU A 54 -4.04 -5.60 -26.73
N GLY A 55 -2.92 -4.87 -26.64
CA GLY A 55 -2.17 -4.38 -27.79
C GLY A 55 -2.86 -3.22 -28.49
N LEU A 56 -3.56 -2.36 -27.74
CA LEU A 56 -4.25 -1.20 -28.27
C LEU A 56 -3.27 -0.21 -28.92
N SER A 57 -3.73 0.50 -29.94
CA SER A 57 -3.00 1.63 -30.51
C SER A 57 -2.91 2.78 -29.47
N ARG A 58 -2.06 3.75 -29.76
CA ARG A 58 -1.94 4.97 -28.94
C ARG A 58 -3.29 5.70 -28.84
N GLU A 59 -4.00 5.82 -29.97
CA GLU A 59 -5.29 6.49 -30.06
C GLU A 59 -6.36 5.74 -29.25
N ALA A 60 -6.46 4.41 -29.40
CA ALA A 60 -7.40 3.60 -28.63
C ALA A 60 -7.07 3.62 -27.13
N THR A 61 -5.78 3.64 -26.76
CA THR A 61 -5.36 3.80 -25.36
C THR A 61 -5.78 5.16 -24.80
N ALA A 62 -5.64 6.25 -25.57
CA ALA A 62 -6.09 7.57 -25.18
C ALA A 62 -7.62 7.62 -24.98
N GLN A 63 -8.40 6.95 -25.85
CA GLN A 63 -9.85 6.82 -25.70
C GLN A 63 -10.21 6.05 -24.41
N ALA A 64 -9.49 4.97 -24.10
CA ALA A 64 -9.70 4.22 -22.87
C ALA A 64 -9.39 5.05 -21.60
N LEU A 65 -8.28 5.80 -21.62
CA LEU A 65 -7.90 6.70 -20.52
C LEU A 65 -8.91 7.83 -20.32
N SER A 66 -9.41 8.39 -21.40
CA SER A 66 -10.45 9.41 -21.35
C SER A 66 -11.77 8.85 -20.81
N LEU A 67 -12.14 7.63 -21.21
CA LEU A 67 -13.36 6.96 -20.75
C LEU A 67 -13.31 6.62 -19.26
N VAL A 68 -12.19 6.06 -18.77
CA VAL A 68 -12.08 5.63 -17.36
C VAL A 68 -12.17 6.81 -16.39
N ALA A 69 -11.88 8.03 -16.83
CA ALA A 69 -12.01 9.24 -16.04
C ALA A 69 -13.42 9.41 -15.45
N THR A 70 -14.47 9.01 -16.16
CA THR A 70 -15.85 9.09 -15.65
C THR A 70 -16.17 8.06 -14.56
N ARG A 71 -15.31 7.06 -14.33
CA ARG A 71 -15.54 5.93 -13.41
C ARG A 71 -14.50 5.85 -12.32
N ALA A 72 -13.39 6.58 -12.42
CA ALA A 72 -12.31 6.58 -11.45
C ALA A 72 -12.74 7.23 -10.14
N SER A 73 -13.24 6.44 -9.19
CA SER A 73 -13.81 6.91 -7.94
C SER A 73 -13.47 5.98 -6.78
N GLY A 74 -13.46 6.53 -5.56
CA GLY A 74 -13.30 5.81 -4.31
C GLY A 74 -12.92 6.74 -3.16
N LEU A 75 -13.46 6.48 -1.97
CA LEU A 75 -13.38 7.39 -0.83
C LEU A 75 -12.63 6.77 0.35
N LYS A 76 -11.91 7.62 1.09
CA LYS A 76 -11.25 7.26 2.35
C LYS A 76 -12.22 6.95 3.49
N SER A 77 -13.49 7.36 3.39
CA SER A 77 -14.52 6.99 4.34
C SER A 77 -14.69 5.47 4.50
N GLN A 78 -14.20 4.70 3.53
CA GLN A 78 -14.19 3.23 3.57
C GLN A 78 -12.98 2.64 4.34
N PHE A 79 -12.07 3.47 4.85
CA PHE A 79 -10.92 2.95 5.60
C PHE A 79 -11.37 2.27 6.90
N GLY A 80 -10.73 1.15 7.24
CA GLY A 80 -11.13 0.29 8.35
C GLY A 80 -12.26 -0.69 8.04
N THR A 81 -12.82 -0.68 6.83
CA THR A 81 -13.87 -1.60 6.37
C THR A 81 -13.41 -2.43 5.16
N MET A 82 -14.22 -3.40 4.75
CA MET A 82 -14.01 -4.15 3.50
C MET A 82 -14.13 -3.27 2.25
N GLY A 83 -14.72 -2.09 2.35
CA GLY A 83 -14.77 -1.11 1.27
C GLY A 83 -13.41 -0.61 0.84
N LYS A 84 -12.40 -0.61 1.73
CA LYS A 84 -11.04 -0.21 1.35
C LYS A 84 -10.37 -1.15 0.33
N PRO A 85 -10.28 -2.47 0.52
CA PRO A 85 -9.80 -3.39 -0.52
C PRO A 85 -10.71 -3.42 -1.75
N PHE A 86 -12.03 -3.25 -1.58
CA PHE A 86 -12.97 -3.13 -2.69
C PHE A 86 -12.62 -1.97 -3.63
N ASN A 87 -12.16 -0.82 -3.09
CA ASN A 87 -11.71 0.31 -3.90
C ASN A 87 -10.60 -0.07 -4.91
N ALA A 88 -9.67 -0.96 -4.52
CA ALA A 88 -8.64 -1.44 -5.44
C ALA A 88 -9.22 -2.36 -6.54
N GLY A 89 -10.16 -3.23 -6.16
CA GLY A 89 -10.83 -4.13 -7.10
C GLY A 89 -11.65 -3.40 -8.14
N ILE A 90 -12.42 -2.38 -7.74
CA ILE A 90 -13.23 -1.61 -8.68
C ILE A 90 -12.37 -0.75 -9.62
N ALA A 91 -11.22 -0.24 -9.14
CA ALA A 91 -10.27 0.45 -10.00
C ALA A 91 -9.76 -0.45 -11.13
N ALA A 92 -9.40 -1.69 -10.78
CA ALA A 92 -8.96 -2.69 -11.75
C ALA A 92 -10.07 -3.03 -12.75
N ALA A 93 -11.30 -3.27 -12.27
CA ALA A 93 -12.46 -3.57 -13.12
C ALA A 93 -12.77 -2.43 -14.10
N ASN A 94 -12.80 -1.20 -13.60
CA ASN A 94 -13.04 0.00 -14.42
C ASN A 94 -11.98 0.17 -15.52
N GLY A 95 -10.70 -0.09 -15.21
CA GLY A 95 -9.63 0.01 -16.17
C GLY A 95 -9.70 -1.05 -17.27
N VAL A 96 -10.01 -2.28 -16.91
CA VAL A 96 -10.18 -3.38 -17.87
C VAL A 96 -11.37 -3.10 -18.79
N GLU A 97 -12.52 -2.71 -18.25
CA GLU A 97 -13.72 -2.42 -19.03
C GLU A 97 -13.51 -1.25 -20.00
N ALA A 98 -12.85 -0.18 -19.53
CA ALA A 98 -12.55 0.97 -20.41
C ALA A 98 -11.64 0.57 -21.58
N ALA A 99 -10.62 -0.26 -21.35
CA ALA A 99 -9.74 -0.76 -22.39
C ALA A 99 -10.47 -1.70 -23.38
N GLU A 100 -11.34 -2.57 -22.89
CA GLU A 100 -12.16 -3.46 -23.75
C GLU A 100 -13.19 -2.71 -24.58
N LEU A 101 -13.77 -1.64 -24.06
CA LEU A 101 -14.69 -0.78 -24.82
C LEU A 101 -13.94 -0.04 -25.92
N ALA A 102 -12.75 0.50 -25.63
CA ALA A 102 -11.92 1.15 -26.64
C ALA A 102 -11.42 0.16 -27.71
N GLU A 103 -11.10 -1.10 -27.34
CA GLU A 103 -10.79 -2.18 -28.29
C GLU A 103 -11.91 -2.40 -29.31
N ARG A 104 -13.16 -2.23 -28.87
CA ARG A 104 -14.36 -2.39 -29.71
C ARG A 104 -14.77 -1.11 -30.45
N GLY A 105 -13.92 -0.07 -30.42
CA GLY A 105 -14.16 1.20 -31.14
C GLY A 105 -15.06 2.18 -30.40
N PHE A 106 -15.22 2.05 -29.06
CA PHE A 106 -15.92 3.05 -28.27
C PHE A 106 -15.16 4.38 -28.31
N VAL A 107 -15.86 5.46 -28.64
CA VAL A 107 -15.30 6.81 -28.75
C VAL A 107 -15.66 7.61 -27.51
N SER A 108 -14.67 8.16 -26.82
CA SER A 108 -14.80 9.09 -25.71
C SER A 108 -14.37 10.50 -26.12
N CYS A 109 -14.38 11.46 -25.20
CA CYS A 109 -13.85 12.80 -25.48
C CYS A 109 -12.32 12.74 -25.69
N VAL A 110 -11.75 13.80 -26.26
CA VAL A 110 -10.33 13.86 -26.64
C VAL A 110 -9.42 13.72 -25.43
N ASP A 111 -9.73 14.38 -24.32
CA ASP A 111 -8.96 14.36 -23.08
C ASP A 111 -9.88 14.44 -21.86
N GLY A 112 -10.29 13.28 -21.37
CA GLY A 112 -11.07 13.17 -20.14
C GLY A 112 -10.22 13.23 -18.86
N LEU A 113 -8.89 13.14 -18.96
CA LEU A 113 -8.00 13.23 -17.81
C LEU A 113 -7.66 14.70 -17.50
N GLY A 114 -7.00 15.41 -18.42
CA GLY A 114 -6.43 16.73 -18.21
C GLY A 114 -7.22 17.87 -18.87
N GLY A 115 -8.20 17.56 -19.75
CA GLY A 115 -8.99 18.56 -20.46
C GLY A 115 -9.92 19.35 -19.57
N VAL A 116 -10.51 20.42 -20.10
CA VAL A 116 -11.51 21.25 -19.42
C VAL A 116 -12.68 20.39 -18.95
N GLN A 117 -13.05 20.51 -17.66
CA GLN A 117 -14.03 19.65 -16.99
C GLN A 117 -13.62 18.16 -16.98
N GLY A 118 -12.33 17.87 -17.24
CA GLY A 118 -11.75 16.54 -17.10
C GLY A 118 -11.56 16.12 -15.64
N PHE A 119 -10.98 14.95 -15.47
CA PHE A 119 -10.82 14.34 -14.14
C PHE A 119 -9.98 15.21 -13.20
N VAL A 120 -8.84 15.73 -13.69
CA VAL A 120 -7.94 16.57 -12.88
C VAL A 120 -8.66 17.86 -12.48
N ASP A 121 -9.25 18.57 -13.44
CA ASP A 121 -9.96 19.83 -13.23
C ASP A 121 -11.13 19.70 -12.23
N ALA A 122 -11.86 18.58 -12.29
CA ALA A 122 -12.95 18.28 -11.35
C ALA A 122 -12.50 17.90 -9.93
N HIS A 123 -11.25 17.46 -9.74
CA HIS A 123 -10.80 16.86 -8.47
C HIS A 123 -9.77 17.69 -7.71
N VAL A 124 -9.07 18.61 -8.35
CA VAL A 124 -8.03 19.43 -7.70
C VAL A 124 -8.10 20.88 -8.20
N ASP A 125 -7.81 21.82 -7.32
CA ASP A 125 -7.77 23.26 -7.67
C ASP A 125 -6.46 23.64 -8.36
N PHE A 126 -5.41 22.84 -8.14
CA PHE A 126 -4.08 23.02 -8.72
C PHE A 126 -3.41 21.66 -8.94
N ALA A 127 -2.95 21.41 -10.15
CA ALA A 127 -2.23 20.20 -10.53
C ALA A 127 -0.74 20.50 -10.78
N ASP A 128 0.15 19.68 -10.24
CA ASP A 128 1.60 19.73 -10.52
C ASP A 128 1.93 18.77 -11.67
N GLU A 129 1.52 19.14 -12.87
CA GLU A 129 1.71 18.32 -14.06
C GLU A 129 3.19 18.15 -14.42
N ALA A 130 3.99 19.20 -14.29
CA ALA A 130 5.42 19.16 -14.60
C ALA A 130 6.14 18.12 -13.72
N ARG A 131 5.85 18.12 -12.41
CA ARG A 131 6.41 17.13 -11.49
C ARG A 131 6.06 15.69 -11.88
N ALA A 132 4.88 15.47 -12.43
CA ALA A 132 4.41 14.14 -12.78
C ALA A 132 4.95 13.66 -14.14
N TRP A 133 4.84 14.51 -15.16
CA TRP A 133 5.13 14.10 -16.54
C TRP A 133 6.61 14.23 -16.90
N ASP A 134 7.30 15.25 -16.36
CA ASP A 134 8.71 15.52 -16.66
C ASP A 134 9.70 14.79 -15.73
N ALA A 135 9.21 14.08 -14.71
CA ALA A 135 10.06 13.30 -13.82
C ALA A 135 10.85 12.24 -14.61
N PRO A 136 12.19 12.23 -14.48
CA PRO A 136 13.03 11.29 -15.23
C PRO A 136 12.89 9.86 -14.71
N GLY A 137 13.06 8.88 -15.60
CA GLY A 137 13.08 7.47 -15.27
C GLY A 137 11.72 6.89 -14.85
N PHE A 138 11.75 5.72 -14.24
CA PHE A 138 10.59 5.02 -13.69
C PHE A 138 10.45 5.33 -12.20
N LEU A 139 9.40 6.04 -11.83
CA LEU A 139 9.10 6.40 -10.43
C LEU A 139 8.72 5.16 -9.60
N PHE A 140 8.28 4.08 -10.26
CA PHE A 140 8.00 2.80 -9.63
C PHE A 140 9.22 2.22 -8.90
N GLU A 141 10.46 2.58 -9.27
CA GLU A 141 11.68 2.14 -8.58
C GLU A 141 11.73 2.57 -7.11
N ASP A 142 11.00 3.63 -6.75
CA ASP A 142 10.92 4.13 -5.37
C ASP A 142 9.74 3.54 -4.57
N VAL A 143 9.06 2.52 -5.09
CA VAL A 143 7.94 1.89 -4.39
C VAL A 143 8.39 1.28 -3.06
N LYS A 144 7.59 1.50 -2.01
CA LYS A 144 7.88 0.95 -0.68
C LYS A 144 7.16 -0.38 -0.47
N HIS A 145 7.86 -1.33 0.14
CA HIS A 145 7.33 -2.67 0.39
C HIS A 145 6.55 -2.74 1.70
N LYS A 146 5.36 -3.32 1.68
CA LYS A 146 4.57 -3.61 2.87
C LYS A 146 4.99 -4.94 3.49
N LEU A 147 5.86 -4.90 4.48
CA LEU A 147 6.33 -6.09 5.19
C LEU A 147 5.40 -6.50 6.34
N HIS A 148 4.54 -5.60 6.81
CA HIS A 148 3.52 -5.87 7.84
C HIS A 148 2.13 -5.83 7.22
N ALA A 149 1.20 -6.66 7.72
CA ALA A 149 -0.16 -6.75 7.21
C ALA A 149 -1.10 -5.67 7.81
N CYS A 150 -0.60 -4.43 7.90
CA CYS A 150 -1.32 -3.29 8.48
C CYS A 150 -1.15 -2.03 7.63
N CYS A 151 -1.66 -0.88 8.09
CA CYS A 151 -1.48 0.39 7.41
C CYS A 151 0.00 0.76 7.31
N HIS A 152 0.41 1.29 6.16
CA HIS A 152 1.81 1.65 5.91
C HIS A 152 2.37 2.65 6.93
N GLY A 153 1.54 3.58 7.41
CA GLY A 153 1.93 4.54 8.44
C GLY A 153 2.40 3.94 9.77
N LEU A 154 2.07 2.67 10.04
CA LEU A 154 2.50 1.97 11.26
C LEU A 154 3.87 1.30 11.12
N HIS A 155 4.34 1.06 9.88
CA HIS A 155 5.50 0.20 9.63
C HIS A 155 6.79 0.74 10.25
N ALA A 156 7.06 2.03 10.11
CA ALA A 156 8.26 2.64 10.67
C ALA A 156 8.32 2.51 12.20
N ALA A 157 7.19 2.70 12.89
CA ALA A 157 7.10 2.54 14.34
C ALA A 157 7.29 1.08 14.77
N ILE A 158 6.70 0.12 14.03
CA ILE A 158 6.90 -1.32 14.28
C ILE A 158 8.38 -1.69 14.20
N GLU A 159 9.06 -1.26 13.15
CA GLU A 159 10.50 -1.56 12.95
C GLU A 159 11.37 -0.86 14.01
N ALA A 160 11.06 0.40 14.36
CA ALA A 160 11.77 1.13 15.39
C ALA A 160 11.64 0.45 16.77
N ILE A 161 10.44 -0.04 17.13
CA ILE A 161 10.21 -0.77 18.38
C ILE A 161 10.96 -2.11 18.36
N LYS A 162 10.90 -2.86 17.25
CA LYS A 162 11.65 -4.12 17.13
C LYS A 162 13.15 -3.94 17.34
N ALA A 163 13.70 -2.82 16.86
CA ALA A 163 15.12 -2.51 17.01
C ALA A 163 15.48 -2.11 18.45
N ALA A 164 14.56 -1.43 19.16
CA ALA A 164 14.79 -0.90 20.51
C ALA A 164 14.36 -1.83 21.64
N ARG A 165 13.56 -2.88 21.36
CA ARG A 165 12.94 -3.70 22.39
C ARG A 165 13.99 -4.40 23.26
N PRO A 166 13.82 -4.39 24.62
CA PRO A 166 14.69 -5.12 25.52
C PRO A 166 14.46 -6.64 25.40
N ALA A 167 15.38 -7.43 25.94
CA ALA A 167 15.25 -8.88 26.00
C ALA A 167 13.99 -9.32 26.76
N ASP A 168 13.68 -8.64 27.84
CA ASP A 168 12.43 -8.81 28.58
C ASP A 168 11.47 -7.64 28.29
N PRO A 169 10.44 -7.83 27.46
CA PRO A 169 9.48 -6.80 27.12
C PRO A 169 8.61 -6.34 28.31
N THR A 170 8.54 -7.11 29.38
CA THR A 170 7.76 -6.73 30.59
C THR A 170 8.40 -5.58 31.34
N GLN A 171 9.67 -5.29 31.12
CA GLN A 171 10.37 -4.13 31.69
C GLN A 171 9.94 -2.79 31.07
N VAL A 172 9.14 -2.80 29.99
CA VAL A 172 8.67 -1.56 29.34
C VAL A 172 7.43 -1.06 30.05
N GLU A 173 7.53 0.11 30.68
CA GLU A 173 6.43 0.77 31.39
C GLU A 173 5.62 1.70 30.47
N ALA A 174 6.28 2.39 29.54
CA ALA A 174 5.62 3.29 28.60
C ALA A 174 6.34 3.34 27.26
N ILE A 175 5.61 3.67 26.21
CA ILE A 175 6.10 3.84 24.85
C ILE A 175 5.70 5.22 24.35
N LEU A 176 6.67 6.03 23.90
CA LEU A 176 6.43 7.24 23.15
C LEU A 176 6.80 6.98 21.67
N ILE A 177 5.86 7.24 20.77
CA ILE A 177 6.06 7.16 19.32
C ILE A 177 5.95 8.57 18.76
N ARG A 178 6.98 9.06 18.07
CA ARG A 178 6.96 10.28 17.27
C ARG A 178 6.83 9.92 15.81
N THR A 179 5.83 10.46 15.14
CA THR A 179 5.54 10.20 13.72
C THR A 179 5.05 11.45 13.03
N ASN A 180 5.07 11.48 11.69
CA ASN A 180 4.49 12.60 10.96
C ASN A 180 2.99 12.76 11.29
N PRO A 181 2.51 14.00 11.56
CA PRO A 181 1.12 14.25 11.97
C PRO A 181 0.07 13.72 11.00
N ARG A 182 0.41 13.57 9.71
CA ARG A 182 -0.50 12.99 8.71
C ARG A 182 -1.05 11.62 9.11
N TRP A 183 -0.25 10.80 9.78
CA TRP A 183 -0.61 9.44 10.15
C TRP A 183 -1.59 9.37 11.32
N LEU A 184 -1.64 10.38 12.17
CA LEU A 184 -2.58 10.45 13.29
C LEU A 184 -4.04 10.48 12.82
N ARG A 185 -4.29 11.03 11.63
CA ARG A 185 -5.63 11.03 11.01
C ARG A 185 -6.05 9.69 10.44
N VAL A 186 -5.10 8.74 10.28
CA VAL A 186 -5.33 7.46 9.58
C VAL A 186 -5.14 6.26 10.50
N CYS A 187 -4.16 6.29 11.40
CA CYS A 187 -3.65 5.12 12.11
C CYS A 187 -3.78 5.21 13.64
N ASP A 188 -4.56 6.14 14.18
CA ASP A 188 -4.60 6.41 15.62
C ASP A 188 -5.87 5.88 16.32
N ILE A 189 -6.34 4.72 15.90
CA ILE A 189 -7.42 4.02 16.62
C ILE A 189 -6.88 3.58 17.99
N LYS A 190 -7.37 4.23 19.06
CA LYS A 190 -6.84 4.03 20.42
C LYS A 190 -7.23 2.68 21.03
N ARG A 191 -8.44 2.19 20.76
CA ARG A 191 -9.00 0.93 21.28
C ARG A 191 -9.66 0.15 20.15
N PRO A 192 -8.89 -0.57 19.32
CA PRO A 192 -9.44 -1.38 18.26
C PRO A 192 -10.22 -2.57 18.85
N ARG A 193 -11.31 -2.94 18.19
CA ARG A 193 -12.19 -4.06 18.56
C ARG A 193 -12.26 -5.15 17.51
N THR A 194 -11.83 -4.81 16.29
CA THR A 194 -11.83 -5.74 15.17
C THR A 194 -10.44 -5.86 14.57
N GLY A 195 -10.18 -6.96 13.86
CA GLY A 195 -8.92 -7.14 13.17
C GLY A 195 -8.63 -6.03 12.14
N LEU A 196 -9.66 -5.48 11.51
CA LEU A 196 -9.50 -4.36 10.59
C LEU A 196 -9.11 -3.07 11.32
N GLU A 197 -9.72 -2.76 12.46
CA GLU A 197 -9.34 -1.62 13.29
C GLU A 197 -7.93 -1.76 13.85
N ALA A 198 -7.53 -2.98 14.23
CA ALA A 198 -6.18 -3.29 14.71
C ALA A 198 -5.09 -2.88 13.72
N LYS A 199 -5.35 -3.01 12.42
CA LYS A 199 -4.45 -2.60 11.34
C LYS A 199 -4.27 -1.08 11.20
N PHE A 200 -4.98 -0.29 12.00
CA PHE A 200 -4.93 1.17 12.06
C PHE A 200 -4.69 1.70 13.48
N SER A 201 -4.09 0.89 14.36
CA SER A 201 -3.79 1.23 15.75
C SER A 201 -2.30 1.22 16.02
N TYR A 202 -1.71 2.40 16.24
CA TYR A 202 -0.32 2.49 16.72
C TYR A 202 -0.14 1.75 18.05
N ALA A 203 -1.05 1.96 19.00
CA ALA A 203 -0.91 1.40 20.33
C ALA A 203 -0.92 -0.13 20.32
N LEU A 204 -1.84 -0.75 19.55
CA LEU A 204 -1.91 -2.21 19.47
C LEU A 204 -0.70 -2.79 18.72
N THR A 205 -0.32 -2.20 17.58
CA THR A 205 0.83 -2.71 16.80
C THR A 205 2.16 -2.46 17.51
N ALA A 206 2.26 -1.43 18.34
CA ALA A 206 3.39 -1.23 19.24
C ALA A 206 3.54 -2.38 20.23
N GLY A 207 2.44 -2.79 20.87
CA GLY A 207 2.43 -3.96 21.74
C GLY A 207 2.81 -5.25 21.00
N MET A 208 2.25 -5.46 19.79
CA MET A 208 2.63 -6.60 18.95
C MET A 208 4.15 -6.62 18.69
N ALA A 209 4.73 -5.49 18.29
CA ALA A 209 6.16 -5.38 18.01
C ALA A 209 7.01 -5.62 19.28
N LEU A 210 6.58 -5.08 20.41
CA LEU A 210 7.25 -5.24 21.70
C LEU A 210 7.26 -6.70 22.15
N TYR A 211 6.12 -7.37 22.12
CA TYR A 211 6.00 -8.78 22.56
C TYR A 211 6.37 -9.80 21.49
N GLY A 212 6.87 -9.36 20.33
CA GLY A 212 7.33 -10.26 19.27
C GLY A 212 6.21 -11.00 18.54
N VAL A 213 4.98 -10.47 18.58
CA VAL A 213 3.86 -11.02 17.80
C VAL A 213 4.12 -10.74 16.32
N ASP A 214 3.93 -11.74 15.48
CA ASP A 214 4.13 -11.58 14.04
C ASP A 214 3.12 -10.57 13.45
N THR A 215 3.65 -9.48 12.91
CA THR A 215 2.85 -8.42 12.29
C THR A 215 2.70 -8.59 10.78
N SER A 216 3.34 -9.60 10.17
CA SER A 216 3.32 -9.85 8.73
C SER A 216 2.12 -10.70 8.29
N ALA A 217 1.58 -11.54 9.17
CA ALA A 217 0.50 -12.47 8.88
C ALA A 217 -0.87 -11.80 9.05
N ASP A 218 -1.66 -11.76 7.96
CA ASP A 218 -2.99 -11.15 7.96
C ASP A 218 -3.96 -11.82 8.93
N ARG A 219 -3.88 -13.15 9.05
CA ARG A 219 -4.74 -13.98 9.92
C ARG A 219 -4.63 -13.70 11.42
N ILE A 220 -3.56 -13.02 11.85
CA ILE A 220 -3.34 -12.66 13.26
C ILE A 220 -4.24 -11.50 13.68
N TYR A 221 -4.60 -10.62 12.75
CA TYR A 221 -5.44 -9.46 13.02
C TYR A 221 -6.90 -9.88 13.19
N THR A 222 -7.25 -10.28 14.40
CA THR A 222 -8.58 -10.80 14.78
C THR A 222 -9.17 -10.00 15.95
N PRO A 223 -10.47 -10.12 16.26
CA PRO A 223 -11.02 -9.56 17.50
C PRO A 223 -10.31 -10.08 18.75
N ALA A 224 -9.93 -11.37 18.78
CA ALA A 224 -9.21 -11.96 19.91
C ALA A 224 -7.82 -11.30 20.14
N LEU A 225 -7.13 -10.84 19.09
CA LEU A 225 -5.91 -10.07 19.25
C LEU A 225 -6.16 -8.74 19.99
N CYS A 226 -7.30 -8.10 19.71
CA CYS A 226 -7.68 -6.85 20.38
C CYS A 226 -8.02 -7.05 21.87
N GLU A 227 -8.26 -8.28 22.30
CA GLU A 227 -8.58 -8.69 23.66
C GLU A 227 -7.39 -9.35 24.39
N ASP A 228 -6.22 -9.52 23.73
CA ASP A 228 -5.03 -10.07 24.40
C ASP A 228 -4.68 -9.22 25.62
N PRO A 229 -4.70 -9.79 26.84
CA PRO A 229 -4.50 -9.03 28.08
C PRO A 229 -3.19 -8.25 28.12
N ARG A 230 -2.13 -8.77 27.53
CA ARG A 230 -0.80 -8.11 27.47
C ARG A 230 -0.86 -6.85 26.61
N LEU A 231 -1.54 -6.94 25.46
CA LEU A 231 -1.68 -5.81 24.54
C LEU A 231 -2.64 -4.77 25.12
N VAL A 232 -3.77 -5.20 25.68
CA VAL A 232 -4.77 -4.32 26.30
C VAL A 232 -4.17 -3.54 27.48
N ALA A 233 -3.36 -4.18 28.32
CA ALA A 233 -2.70 -3.53 29.45
C ALA A 233 -1.67 -2.47 29.01
N LEU A 234 -1.12 -2.60 27.79
CA LEU A 234 -0.15 -1.66 27.25
C LEU A 234 -0.81 -0.46 26.55
N LEU A 235 -2.03 -0.61 26.00
CA LEU A 235 -2.70 0.47 25.24
C LEU A 235 -2.66 1.84 25.93
N PRO A 236 -3.00 1.99 27.23
CA PRO A 236 -2.97 3.30 27.90
C PRO A 236 -1.57 3.86 28.14
N ARG A 237 -0.54 3.03 27.98
CA ARG A 237 0.87 3.39 28.18
C ARG A 237 1.57 3.78 26.87
N VAL A 238 0.86 3.75 25.74
CA VAL A 238 1.39 4.17 24.43
C VAL A 238 0.92 5.56 24.10
N THR A 239 1.86 6.50 24.02
CA THR A 239 1.63 7.87 23.57
C THR A 239 2.13 7.99 22.13
N VAL A 240 1.30 8.57 21.26
CA VAL A 240 1.67 8.86 19.87
C VAL A 240 1.62 10.37 19.69
N ALA A 241 2.75 10.96 19.34
CA ALA A 241 2.91 12.39 19.12
C ALA A 241 3.20 12.68 17.65
N GLY A 242 2.49 13.65 17.09
CA GLY A 242 2.80 14.20 15.76
C GLY A 242 4.00 15.14 15.84
N ASP A 243 4.97 14.96 14.94
CA ASP A 243 6.15 15.79 14.82
C ASP A 243 6.42 16.04 13.33
N GLU A 244 6.30 17.29 12.89
CA GLU A 244 6.52 17.66 11.48
C GLU A 244 8.00 17.53 11.05
N ALA A 245 8.93 17.49 12.00
CA ALA A 245 10.33 17.22 11.71
C ALA A 245 10.60 15.75 11.39
N VAL A 246 9.67 14.84 11.73
CA VAL A 246 9.74 13.43 11.37
C VAL A 246 9.18 13.25 9.95
N ALA A 247 10.00 12.71 9.05
CA ALA A 247 9.56 12.40 7.68
C ALA A 247 8.33 11.49 7.68
N ASP A 248 7.50 11.58 6.67
CA ASP A 248 6.28 10.75 6.57
C ASP A 248 6.56 9.26 6.34
N THR A 249 7.79 8.90 6.02
CA THR A 249 8.30 7.53 5.95
C THR A 249 8.94 7.02 7.24
N ALA A 250 9.13 7.90 8.25
CA ALA A 250 9.91 7.61 9.43
C ALA A 250 9.08 7.58 10.73
N ALA A 251 9.65 6.95 11.75
CA ALA A 251 9.21 7.05 13.13
C ALA A 251 10.39 6.96 14.10
N GLN A 252 10.23 7.59 15.26
CA GLN A 252 11.15 7.50 16.39
C GLN A 252 10.38 6.97 17.59
N VAL A 253 11.03 6.14 18.41
CA VAL A 253 10.39 5.56 19.60
C VAL A 253 11.30 5.69 20.82
N GLU A 254 10.68 5.90 21.98
CA GLU A 254 11.30 5.82 23.29
C GLU A 254 10.52 4.79 24.12
N LEU A 255 11.22 3.79 24.65
CA LEU A 255 10.69 2.77 25.55
C LEU A 255 11.22 3.10 26.94
N GLN A 256 10.34 3.51 27.84
CA GLN A 256 10.68 3.76 29.24
C GLN A 256 10.70 2.42 30.00
N LEU A 257 11.81 2.15 30.68
CA LEU A 257 12.04 0.90 31.38
C LEU A 257 11.79 1.05 32.88
N ALA A 258 11.42 -0.03 33.55
CA ALA A 258 11.13 -0.06 34.97
C ALA A 258 12.31 0.35 35.88
N ASP A 259 13.54 0.21 35.39
CA ASP A 259 14.75 0.67 36.09
C ASP A 259 15.05 2.17 35.89
N GLY A 260 14.17 2.90 35.21
CA GLY A 260 14.33 4.31 34.86
C GLY A 260 15.16 4.55 33.60
N GLY A 261 15.64 3.50 32.95
CA GLY A 261 16.34 3.57 31.68
C GLY A 261 15.38 3.92 30.52
N VAL A 262 15.96 4.35 29.39
CA VAL A 262 15.22 4.63 28.16
C VAL A 262 15.91 3.97 26.98
N ALA A 263 15.25 3.01 26.35
CA ALA A 263 15.69 2.46 25.08
C ALA A 263 15.10 3.26 23.92
N ARG A 264 15.92 3.60 22.92
CA ARG A 264 15.52 4.42 21.77
C ARG A 264 15.70 3.65 20.47
N GLY A 265 14.75 3.83 19.57
CA GLY A 265 14.80 3.30 18.21
C GLY A 265 14.29 4.31 17.20
N ALA A 266 14.78 4.19 15.98
CA ALA A 266 14.28 4.95 14.85
C ALA A 266 14.31 4.08 13.60
N HIS A 267 13.39 4.32 12.68
CA HIS A 267 13.37 3.66 11.39
C HIS A 267 12.80 4.58 10.33
N ASP A 268 13.40 4.54 9.14
CA ASP A 268 12.92 5.25 7.96
C ASP A 268 12.73 4.26 6.82
N LEU A 269 11.49 4.12 6.35
CA LEU A 269 11.13 3.27 5.21
C LEU A 269 11.70 3.76 3.88
N ALA A 270 12.20 5.02 3.81
CA ALA A 270 12.90 5.53 2.64
C ALA A 270 14.31 4.94 2.50
N ALA A 271 14.89 4.45 3.58
CA ALA A 271 16.19 3.78 3.53
C ALA A 271 16.10 2.50 2.69
N ARG A 272 16.93 2.39 1.67
CA ARG A 272 16.97 1.20 0.80
C ARG A 272 17.57 0.03 1.55
N ALA A 273 16.83 -1.06 1.64
CA ALA A 273 17.37 -2.33 2.12
C ALA A 273 18.26 -2.97 1.04
N ALA A 274 19.28 -3.73 1.45
CA ALA A 274 20.02 -4.56 0.52
C ALA A 274 19.07 -5.56 -0.17
N PRO A 275 19.24 -5.80 -1.49
CA PRO A 275 18.31 -6.65 -2.26
C PRO A 275 18.10 -8.03 -1.64
N GLU A 276 19.17 -8.65 -1.13
CA GLU A 276 19.12 -9.99 -0.52
C GLU A 276 18.31 -9.96 0.79
N ALA A 277 18.51 -8.96 1.62
CA ALA A 277 17.76 -8.78 2.87
C ALA A 277 16.28 -8.51 2.60
N LEU A 278 15.97 -7.68 1.58
CA LEU A 278 14.60 -7.43 1.15
C LEU A 278 13.95 -8.71 0.62
N ALA A 279 14.65 -9.46 -0.24
CA ALA A 279 14.16 -10.73 -0.78
C ALA A 279 13.85 -11.74 0.34
N ALA A 280 14.72 -11.87 1.34
CA ALA A 280 14.47 -12.75 2.48
C ALA A 280 13.22 -12.33 3.28
N ARG A 281 13.02 -11.04 3.49
CA ARG A 281 11.84 -10.51 4.20
C ARG A 281 10.54 -10.70 3.39
N LEU A 282 10.58 -10.49 2.07
CA LEU A 282 9.43 -10.72 1.18
C LEU A 282 9.07 -12.20 1.13
N ARG A 283 10.07 -13.08 1.12
CA ARG A 283 9.86 -14.51 1.21
C ARG A 283 9.20 -14.90 2.53
N ALA A 284 9.71 -14.45 3.67
CA ALA A 284 9.13 -14.71 4.98
C ALA A 284 7.68 -14.20 5.07
N LYS A 285 7.38 -13.05 4.46
CA LYS A 285 6.02 -12.54 4.36
C LYS A 285 5.10 -13.42 3.52
N ALA A 286 5.58 -13.92 2.38
CA ALA A 286 4.80 -14.86 1.56
C ALA A 286 4.48 -16.14 2.34
N ASP A 287 5.47 -16.69 3.04
CA ASP A 287 5.30 -17.87 3.90
C ASP A 287 4.30 -17.61 5.06
N ALA A 288 4.33 -16.42 5.65
CA ALA A 288 3.40 -16.03 6.71
C ALA A 288 1.95 -15.90 6.21
N LEU A 289 1.74 -15.45 4.97
CA LEU A 289 0.42 -15.26 4.37
C LEU A 289 -0.18 -16.55 3.80
N LEU A 290 0.63 -17.36 3.14
CA LEU A 290 0.19 -18.50 2.33
C LEU A 290 0.49 -19.86 2.99
N GLY A 291 1.34 -19.88 4.02
CA GLY A 291 1.98 -21.09 4.52
C GLY A 291 3.29 -21.38 3.78
N ALA A 292 4.21 -22.10 4.44
CA ALA A 292 5.58 -22.30 3.96
C ALA A 292 5.64 -22.98 2.58
N GLU A 293 4.76 -23.97 2.32
CA GLU A 293 4.74 -24.72 1.07
C GLU A 293 4.25 -23.86 -0.11
N ALA A 294 3.10 -23.16 0.05
CA ALA A 294 2.56 -22.29 -0.98
C ALA A 294 3.44 -21.06 -1.20
N GLY A 295 3.99 -20.48 -0.12
CA GLY A 295 4.99 -19.41 -0.21
C GLY A 295 6.23 -19.84 -0.98
N ALA A 296 6.72 -21.08 -0.79
CA ALA A 296 7.84 -21.62 -1.54
C ALA A 296 7.54 -21.76 -3.03
N ARG A 297 6.37 -22.29 -3.37
CA ARG A 297 5.93 -22.42 -4.78
C ARG A 297 5.82 -21.05 -5.45
N LEU A 298 5.16 -20.09 -4.79
CA LEU A 298 5.04 -18.72 -5.32
C LEU A 298 6.40 -18.08 -5.54
N TRP A 299 7.30 -18.22 -4.57
CA TRP A 299 8.66 -17.65 -4.67
C TRP A 299 9.46 -18.25 -5.83
N ALA A 300 9.40 -19.56 -6.00
CA ALA A 300 10.06 -20.23 -7.12
C ALA A 300 9.48 -19.76 -8.47
N ALA A 301 8.15 -19.71 -8.58
CA ALA A 301 7.46 -19.27 -9.79
C ALA A 301 7.79 -17.81 -10.17
N THR A 302 7.91 -16.91 -9.17
CA THR A 302 8.23 -15.49 -9.43
C THR A 302 9.68 -15.26 -9.84
N ARG A 303 10.62 -16.13 -9.47
CA ARG A 303 12.01 -16.03 -9.92
C ARG A 303 12.18 -16.28 -11.42
N ASP A 304 11.36 -17.15 -11.97
CA ASP A 304 11.35 -17.53 -13.38
C ASP A 304 10.12 -17.00 -14.13
N LEU A 305 9.52 -15.91 -13.65
CA LEU A 305 8.26 -15.42 -14.16
C LEU A 305 8.30 -15.10 -15.67
N ARG A 306 9.48 -14.66 -16.20
CA ARG A 306 9.64 -14.39 -17.64
C ARG A 306 9.53 -15.64 -18.50
N SER A 307 9.89 -16.81 -17.98
CA SER A 307 9.78 -18.10 -18.66
C SER A 307 8.46 -18.82 -18.39
N ALA A 308 7.61 -18.31 -17.49
CA ALA A 308 6.33 -18.91 -17.18
C ALA A 308 5.40 -18.89 -18.41
N VAL A 309 4.91 -20.06 -18.78
CA VAL A 309 4.05 -20.24 -19.96
C VAL A 309 2.61 -19.84 -19.67
N ASP A 310 2.17 -19.92 -18.41
CA ASP A 310 0.79 -19.65 -18.01
C ASP A 310 0.69 -18.95 -16.65
N LEU A 311 0.47 -17.62 -16.69
CA LEU A 311 0.17 -16.83 -15.49
C LEU A 311 -1.20 -17.16 -14.88
N GLY A 312 -2.15 -17.64 -15.68
CA GLY A 312 -3.47 -18.01 -15.22
C GLY A 312 -3.40 -19.20 -14.24
N ALA A 313 -2.56 -20.17 -14.53
CA ALA A 313 -2.32 -21.31 -13.64
C ALA A 313 -1.66 -20.87 -12.32
N LEU A 314 -0.75 -19.87 -12.36
CA LEU A 314 -0.11 -19.33 -11.17
C LEU A 314 -1.09 -18.57 -10.27
N LEU A 315 -2.07 -17.86 -10.87
CA LEU A 315 -3.02 -17.01 -10.16
C LEU A 315 -4.35 -17.71 -9.84
N ALA A 316 -4.54 -18.94 -10.31
CA ALA A 316 -5.76 -19.71 -10.05
C ALA A 316 -5.89 -20.05 -8.54
N PRO A 317 -7.12 -20.08 -7.98
CA PRO A 317 -7.34 -20.59 -6.64
C PRO A 317 -6.77 -21.99 -6.50
N GLY A 318 -5.78 -22.19 -5.63
CA GLY A 318 -5.05 -23.46 -5.46
C GLY A 318 -3.83 -23.63 -6.37
N GLY A 319 -3.51 -22.69 -7.25
CA GLY A 319 -2.29 -22.70 -8.07
C GLY A 319 -1.03 -22.27 -7.29
N VAL A 320 -1.21 -21.66 -6.13
CA VAL A 320 -0.17 -21.24 -5.21
C VAL A 320 -0.33 -21.90 -3.86
#